data_7c465e64dca6c99d32f8fe2c5bdb0f0c
#
_entry.id   7c465e64dca6c99d32f8fe2c5bdb0f0c
#
_cell.length_a   1.000
_cell.length_b   1.000
_cell.length_c   1.000
_cell.angle_alpha   90.00
_cell.angle_beta   90.00
_cell.angle_gamma   90.00
#
_symmetry.space_group_name_H-M   'P 1'
#
loop_
_entity.id
_entity.type
_entity.pdbx_description
1 polymer ?
#
loop_
_entity_poly.entity_id
_entity_poly.type
_entity_poly.pdbx_seq_one_letter_code
_entity_poly.pdbx_strand_id
1 'polypeptide(L)'
;VPTYKEFMSTTIEYLYEPLDASQILDYMSQYPDLYIVTDIKGDREYIGSVFEKIVELAGKKDCTDVLDRFVVQIYYKKDYDYIKNIYPFTNWIYTLYESADRDLNAIAEFCLTHDIPVVTMPNGWVQDAEYISVFNEMNIKVYVNTLNSLDLMKTYRDRGVYGFYTDYIKPQDLSVVGLQ
;
A
#
# COMPACT_ATOMS: atom_id res chain seq x y z
N VAL A 1 -12.77 9.38 17.88
CA VAL A 1 -11.50 9.68 17.19
C VAL A 1 -10.71 10.60 18.11
N PRO A 2 -9.43 10.30 18.43
CA PRO A 2 -8.61 11.16 19.25
C PRO A 2 -8.37 12.51 18.58
N THR A 3 -8.17 13.55 19.38
CA THR A 3 -7.68 14.82 18.86
C THR A 3 -6.22 14.68 18.39
N TYR A 4 -5.74 15.61 17.56
CA TYR A 4 -4.34 15.65 17.13
C TYR A 4 -3.36 15.59 18.32
N LYS A 5 -3.63 16.38 19.36
CA LYS A 5 -2.79 16.41 20.57
C LYS A 5 -2.77 15.06 21.31
N GLU A 6 -3.91 14.42 21.44
CA GLU A 6 -4.00 13.09 22.05
C GLU A 6 -3.25 12.06 21.22
N PHE A 7 -3.44 12.05 19.89
CA PHE A 7 -2.72 11.15 19.00
C PHE A 7 -1.20 11.32 19.11
N MET A 8 -0.70 12.54 19.00
CA MET A 8 0.74 12.83 19.08
C MET A 8 1.35 12.60 20.47
N SER A 9 0.52 12.46 21.51
CA SER A 9 0.98 12.12 22.87
C SER A 9 0.97 10.62 23.16
N THR A 10 0.48 9.79 22.23
CA THR A 10 0.50 8.33 22.38
C THR A 10 1.87 7.75 22.00
N THR A 11 2.14 6.54 22.49
CA THR A 11 3.29 5.75 22.03
C THR A 11 2.80 4.48 21.36
N ILE A 12 3.42 4.10 20.24
CA ILE A 12 3.14 2.86 19.53
C ILE A 12 4.05 1.79 20.12
N GLU A 13 3.48 0.68 20.57
CA GLU A 13 4.21 -0.44 21.22
C GLU A 13 5.09 0.03 22.39
N TYR A 14 4.72 1.14 23.07
CA TYR A 14 5.49 1.79 24.14
C TYR A 14 6.92 2.23 23.76
N LEU A 15 7.27 2.22 22.48
CA LEU A 15 8.62 2.46 21.96
C LEU A 15 8.69 3.59 20.92
N TYR A 16 7.66 3.75 20.11
CA TYR A 16 7.70 4.63 18.96
C TYR A 16 6.73 5.79 19.11
N GLU A 17 7.14 6.96 18.65
CA GLU A 17 6.28 8.14 18.58
C GLU A 17 5.53 8.13 17.23
N PRO A 18 4.23 8.52 17.21
CA PRO A 18 3.52 8.69 15.95
C PRO A 18 4.08 9.89 15.18
N LEU A 19 4.05 9.81 13.87
CA LEU A 19 4.42 10.93 13.00
C LEU A 19 3.16 11.52 12.35
N ASP A 20 3.11 12.84 12.26
CA ASP A 20 2.14 13.51 11.41
C ASP A 20 2.62 13.59 9.95
N ALA A 21 1.74 14.04 9.05
CA ALA A 21 2.06 14.13 7.63
C ALA A 21 3.26 15.07 7.35
N SER A 22 3.41 16.15 8.13
CA SER A 22 4.54 17.07 7.98
C SER A 22 5.86 16.41 8.35
N GLN A 23 5.87 15.65 9.44
CA GLN A 23 7.05 14.90 9.89
C GLN A 23 7.40 13.75 8.93
N ILE A 24 6.38 13.08 8.37
CA ILE A 24 6.59 12.05 7.34
C ILE A 24 7.28 12.63 6.11
N LEU A 25 6.86 13.79 5.62
CA LEU A 25 7.50 14.47 4.49
C LEU A 25 8.95 14.85 4.79
N ASP A 26 9.24 15.35 6.00
CA ASP A 26 10.62 15.64 6.43
C ASP A 26 11.47 14.37 6.46
N TYR A 27 10.89 13.27 6.98
CA TYR A 27 11.58 12.00 7.05
C TYR A 27 11.89 11.43 5.66
N MET A 28 10.92 11.48 4.75
CA MET A 28 11.11 11.04 3.35
C MET A 28 12.14 11.89 2.61
N SER A 29 12.24 13.18 2.93
CA SER A 29 13.28 14.07 2.36
C SER A 29 14.68 13.69 2.83
N GLN A 30 14.83 13.19 4.06
CA GLN A 30 16.10 12.74 4.61
C GLN A 30 16.50 11.34 4.12
N TYR A 31 15.52 10.49 3.82
CA TYR A 31 15.72 9.09 3.43
C TYR A 31 15.15 8.82 2.03
N PRO A 32 15.96 9.02 0.97
CA PRO A 32 15.48 8.95 -0.42
C PRO A 32 15.03 7.55 -0.84
N ASP A 33 15.43 6.51 -0.13
CA ASP A 33 15.04 5.12 -0.40
C ASP A 33 13.72 4.72 0.29
N LEU A 34 13.13 5.63 1.08
CA LEU A 34 11.88 5.36 1.78
C LEU A 34 10.67 5.61 0.88
N TYR A 35 9.82 4.59 0.77
CA TYR A 35 8.50 4.67 0.15
C TYR A 35 7.42 4.52 1.23
N ILE A 36 6.33 5.25 1.07
CA ILE A 36 5.17 5.18 1.98
C ILE A 36 3.96 4.63 1.24
N VAL A 37 3.46 3.49 1.70
CA VAL A 37 2.16 2.97 1.26
C VAL A 37 1.07 3.62 2.09
N THR A 38 0.11 4.29 1.43
CA THR A 38 -0.99 4.94 2.13
C THR A 38 -2.08 3.91 2.46
N ASP A 39 -2.64 3.99 3.67
CA ASP A 39 -3.78 3.19 4.10
C ASP A 39 -4.83 4.11 4.75
N ILE A 40 -5.47 4.95 3.91
CA ILE A 40 -6.46 5.93 4.36
C ILE A 40 -7.84 5.29 4.24
N LYS A 41 -8.54 5.18 5.37
CA LYS A 41 -9.90 4.63 5.45
C LYS A 41 -10.91 5.74 5.71
N GLY A 42 -12.01 5.71 4.99
CA GLY A 42 -13.06 6.70 5.10
C GLY A 42 -13.91 6.77 3.83
N ASP A 43 -14.78 7.74 3.77
CA ASP A 43 -15.47 8.06 2.53
C ASP A 43 -14.52 8.78 1.55
N ARG A 44 -14.95 8.89 0.29
CA ARG A 44 -14.14 9.49 -0.77
C ARG A 44 -13.73 10.93 -0.47
N GLU A 45 -14.62 11.71 0.11
CA GLU A 45 -14.37 13.13 0.41
C GLU A 45 -13.28 13.26 1.47
N TYR A 46 -13.36 12.43 2.51
CA TYR A 46 -12.33 12.39 3.54
C TYR A 46 -10.97 11.95 2.97
N ILE A 47 -10.95 10.85 2.21
CA ILE A 47 -9.72 10.37 1.55
C ILE A 47 -9.10 11.47 0.69
N GLY A 48 -9.93 12.14 -0.14
CA GLY A 48 -9.46 13.26 -0.97
C GLY A 48 -8.87 14.40 -0.15
N SER A 49 -9.56 14.81 0.92
CA SER A 49 -9.09 15.90 1.79
C SER A 49 -7.74 15.60 2.44
N VAL A 50 -7.44 14.33 2.73
CA VAL A 50 -6.14 13.90 3.26
C VAL A 50 -5.05 14.04 2.18
N PHE A 51 -5.31 13.58 0.95
CA PHE A 51 -4.35 13.75 -0.14
C PHE A 51 -4.12 15.20 -0.51
N GLU A 52 -5.17 16.02 -0.58
CA GLU A 52 -5.05 17.47 -0.79
C GLU A 52 -4.15 18.10 0.27
N LYS A 53 -4.31 17.69 1.53
CA LYS A 53 -3.49 18.18 2.63
C LYS A 53 -2.04 17.77 2.54
N ILE A 54 -1.77 16.52 2.16
CA ILE A 54 -0.40 16.02 1.94
C ILE A 54 0.28 16.82 0.81
N VAL A 55 -0.40 17.02 -0.31
CA VAL A 55 0.12 17.78 -1.46
C VAL A 55 0.36 19.25 -1.09
N GLU A 56 -0.58 19.89 -0.38
CA GLU A 56 -0.42 21.26 0.14
C GLU A 56 0.82 21.39 1.04
N LEU A 57 1.00 20.43 1.96
CA LEU A 57 2.14 20.40 2.88
C LEU A 57 3.46 20.21 2.14
N ALA A 58 3.52 19.32 1.16
CA ALA A 58 4.70 19.10 0.33
C ALA A 58 5.08 20.35 -0.44
N GLY A 59 4.09 21.07 -1.00
CA GLY A 59 4.32 22.35 -1.67
C GLY A 59 4.83 23.43 -0.72
N LYS A 60 4.27 23.54 0.48
CA LYS A 60 4.73 24.51 1.51
C LYS A 60 6.15 24.23 2.00
N LYS A 61 6.58 22.99 1.96
CA LYS A 61 7.91 22.55 2.40
C LYS A 61 8.94 22.51 1.26
N ASP A 62 8.53 22.84 0.04
CA ASP A 62 9.36 22.74 -1.17
C ASP A 62 9.97 21.34 -1.36
N CYS A 63 9.16 20.29 -1.11
CA CYS A 63 9.55 18.89 -1.22
C CYS A 63 8.52 18.06 -2.00
N THR A 64 7.96 18.60 -3.07
CA THR A 64 6.96 17.90 -3.88
C THR A 64 7.50 16.65 -4.57
N ASP A 65 8.80 16.56 -4.79
CA ASP A 65 9.49 15.40 -5.32
C ASP A 65 9.32 14.12 -4.44
N VAL A 66 9.11 14.29 -3.12
CA VAL A 66 8.85 13.13 -2.26
C VAL A 66 7.52 12.45 -2.56
N LEU A 67 6.56 13.15 -3.20
CA LEU A 67 5.26 12.59 -3.56
C LEU A 67 5.39 11.45 -4.60
N ASP A 68 6.46 11.43 -5.39
CA ASP A 68 6.76 10.35 -6.32
C ASP A 68 7.07 9.02 -5.62
N ARG A 69 7.30 9.05 -4.31
CA ARG A 69 7.54 7.87 -3.47
C ARG A 69 6.35 7.49 -2.58
N PHE A 70 5.22 8.19 -2.76
CA PHE A 70 3.96 7.73 -2.21
C PHE A 70 3.39 6.63 -3.09
N VAL A 71 3.10 5.49 -2.47
CA VAL A 71 2.39 4.37 -3.10
C VAL A 71 0.94 4.45 -2.67
N VAL A 72 0.10 4.94 -3.55
CA VAL A 72 -1.32 5.18 -3.25
C VAL A 72 -2.07 3.85 -3.24
N GLN A 73 -2.61 3.49 -2.09
CA GLN A 73 -3.47 2.32 -1.95
C GLN A 73 -4.93 2.73 -2.10
N ILE A 74 -5.62 2.10 -3.04
CA ILE A 74 -7.08 2.26 -3.21
C ILE A 74 -7.81 0.96 -2.87
N TYR A 75 -9.05 1.09 -2.37
CA TYR A 75 -9.95 -0.01 -2.06
C TYR A 75 -11.07 -0.17 -3.08
N TYR A 76 -11.38 0.91 -3.82
CA TYR A 76 -12.46 0.93 -4.81
C TYR A 76 -11.97 1.54 -6.12
N LYS A 77 -12.31 0.92 -7.25
CA LYS A 77 -11.98 1.40 -8.60
C LYS A 77 -12.33 2.89 -8.81
N LYS A 78 -13.47 3.32 -8.26
CA LYS A 78 -13.96 4.70 -8.37
C LYS A 78 -13.07 5.76 -7.73
N ASP A 79 -12.14 5.39 -6.83
CA ASP A 79 -11.30 6.34 -6.10
C ASP A 79 -10.03 6.70 -6.88
N TYR A 80 -9.66 5.89 -7.87
CA TYR A 80 -8.47 6.12 -8.68
C TYR A 80 -8.47 7.48 -9.36
N ASP A 81 -9.45 7.75 -10.23
CA ASP A 81 -9.53 9.02 -10.96
C ASP A 81 -9.69 10.22 -10.02
N TYR A 82 -10.42 10.04 -8.93
CA TYR A 82 -10.63 11.08 -7.95
C TYR A 82 -9.31 11.54 -7.31
N ILE A 83 -8.50 10.59 -6.85
CA ILE A 83 -7.20 10.89 -6.22
C ILE A 83 -6.19 11.36 -7.27
N LYS A 84 -6.18 10.76 -8.46
CA LYS A 84 -5.29 11.17 -9.56
C LYS A 84 -5.52 12.60 -10.02
N ASN A 85 -6.74 13.12 -9.92
CA ASN A 85 -7.06 14.52 -10.21
C ASN A 85 -6.56 15.50 -9.13
N ILE A 86 -6.27 15.04 -7.91
CA ILE A 86 -5.67 15.85 -6.85
C ILE A 86 -4.18 16.03 -7.11
N TYR A 87 -3.50 14.92 -7.42
CA TYR A 87 -2.08 14.90 -7.78
C TYR A 87 -1.78 13.69 -8.65
N PRO A 88 -0.93 13.81 -9.69
CA PRO A 88 -0.64 12.73 -10.63
C PRO A 88 0.33 11.69 -10.03
N PHE A 89 -0.02 11.08 -8.91
CA PHE A 89 0.76 10.01 -8.31
C PHE A 89 1.09 8.92 -9.33
N THR A 90 2.28 8.36 -9.23
CA THR A 90 2.81 7.37 -10.18
C THR A 90 2.77 5.93 -9.65
N ASN A 91 2.76 5.76 -8.34
CA ASN A 91 2.77 4.42 -7.72
C ASN A 91 1.41 4.09 -7.12
N TRP A 92 0.86 2.95 -7.53
CA TRP A 92 -0.49 2.56 -7.13
C TRP A 92 -0.56 1.10 -6.71
N ILE A 93 -1.42 0.83 -5.70
CA ILE A 93 -1.81 -0.51 -5.29
C ILE A 93 -3.34 -0.57 -5.24
N TYR A 94 -3.92 -1.60 -5.85
CA TYR A 94 -5.33 -1.90 -5.68
C TYR A 94 -5.51 -3.02 -4.65
N THR A 95 -6.08 -2.67 -3.51
CA THR A 95 -6.30 -3.58 -2.39
C THR A 95 -7.68 -4.18 -2.45
N LEU A 96 -7.74 -5.51 -2.57
CA LEU A 96 -8.98 -6.25 -2.81
C LEU A 96 -9.72 -6.65 -1.52
N TYR A 97 -9.19 -6.29 -0.36
CA TYR A 97 -9.75 -6.64 0.94
C TYR A 97 -11.22 -6.23 1.10
N GLU A 98 -11.55 -4.99 0.74
CA GLU A 98 -12.91 -4.44 0.79
C GLU A 98 -13.73 -4.71 -0.49
N SER A 99 -13.12 -5.28 -1.52
CA SER A 99 -13.80 -5.50 -2.79
C SER A 99 -14.83 -6.63 -2.68
N ALA A 100 -16.05 -6.35 -3.09
CA ALA A 100 -17.06 -7.37 -3.34
C ALA A 100 -16.90 -8.04 -4.72
N ASP A 101 -16.14 -7.41 -5.62
CA ASP A 101 -15.84 -7.92 -6.96
C ASP A 101 -14.95 -9.16 -6.86
N ARG A 102 -15.34 -10.20 -7.56
CA ARG A 102 -14.61 -11.48 -7.65
C ARG A 102 -14.26 -11.84 -9.10
N ASP A 103 -14.60 -10.97 -10.04
CA ASP A 103 -14.16 -11.12 -11.42
C ASP A 103 -12.70 -10.68 -11.54
N LEU A 104 -11.81 -11.66 -11.46
CA LEU A 104 -10.35 -11.44 -11.46
C LEU A 104 -9.89 -10.81 -12.78
N ASN A 105 -10.52 -11.19 -13.91
CA ASN A 105 -10.18 -10.63 -15.22
C ASN A 105 -10.58 -9.15 -15.28
N ALA A 106 -11.79 -8.79 -14.84
CA ALA A 106 -12.23 -7.40 -14.80
C ALA A 106 -11.42 -6.53 -13.83
N ILE A 107 -10.88 -7.13 -12.75
CA ILE A 107 -9.94 -6.47 -11.84
C ILE A 107 -8.59 -6.25 -12.54
N ALA A 108 -8.06 -7.26 -13.19
CA ALA A 108 -6.79 -7.19 -13.89
C ALA A 108 -6.83 -6.19 -15.07
N GLU A 109 -7.92 -6.20 -15.87
CA GLU A 109 -8.13 -5.21 -16.93
C GLU A 109 -8.18 -3.77 -16.39
N PHE A 110 -8.84 -3.56 -15.25
CA PHE A 110 -8.82 -2.25 -14.59
C PHE A 110 -7.41 -1.85 -14.22
N CYS A 111 -6.63 -2.74 -13.62
CA CYS A 111 -5.24 -2.47 -13.25
C CYS A 111 -4.38 -2.11 -14.48
N LEU A 112 -4.51 -2.85 -15.57
CA LEU A 112 -3.77 -2.56 -16.81
C LEU A 112 -4.17 -1.21 -17.42
N THR A 113 -5.47 -0.92 -17.47
CA THR A 113 -5.99 0.33 -18.05
C THR A 113 -5.51 1.57 -17.30
N HIS A 114 -5.22 1.42 -16.00
CA HIS A 114 -4.86 2.51 -15.11
C HIS A 114 -3.39 2.48 -14.66
N ASP A 115 -2.55 1.63 -15.27
CA ASP A 115 -1.15 1.46 -14.91
C ASP A 115 -0.94 1.15 -13.43
N ILE A 116 -1.80 0.28 -12.86
CA ILE A 116 -1.68 -0.21 -11.48
C ILE A 116 -0.90 -1.52 -11.47
N PRO A 117 0.38 -1.52 -11.11
CA PRO A 117 1.23 -2.70 -11.26
C PRO A 117 1.09 -3.72 -10.12
N VAL A 118 0.30 -3.41 -9.11
CA VAL A 118 0.21 -4.22 -7.88
C VAL A 118 -1.22 -4.37 -7.41
N VAL A 119 -1.59 -5.60 -7.07
CA VAL A 119 -2.79 -5.91 -6.28
C VAL A 119 -2.39 -6.48 -4.94
N THR A 120 -3.18 -6.16 -3.90
CA THR A 120 -3.05 -6.78 -2.58
C THR A 120 -4.31 -7.55 -2.25
N MET A 121 -4.17 -8.78 -1.81
CA MET A 121 -5.31 -9.62 -1.45
C MET A 121 -5.15 -10.29 -0.09
N PRO A 122 -6.26 -10.64 0.57
CA PRO A 122 -6.22 -11.36 1.84
C PRO A 122 -5.57 -12.75 1.69
N ASN A 123 -4.88 -13.20 2.74
CA ASN A 123 -4.27 -14.53 2.80
C ASN A 123 -5.21 -15.68 2.37
N GLY A 124 -6.51 -15.59 2.71
CA GLY A 124 -7.48 -16.62 2.34
C GLY A 124 -7.67 -16.82 0.84
N TRP A 125 -7.43 -15.79 0.00
CA TRP A 125 -7.62 -15.86 -1.44
C TRP A 125 -6.48 -16.60 -2.16
N VAL A 126 -5.25 -16.45 -1.70
CA VAL A 126 -4.06 -17.05 -2.33
C VAL A 126 -3.92 -18.56 -2.08
N GLN A 127 -4.87 -19.15 -1.36
CA GLN A 127 -4.99 -20.60 -1.26
C GLN A 127 -5.42 -21.21 -2.60
N ASP A 128 -6.16 -20.46 -3.41
CA ASP A 128 -6.49 -20.82 -4.77
C ASP A 128 -5.44 -20.21 -5.73
N ALA A 129 -4.77 -21.09 -6.49
CA ALA A 129 -3.70 -20.68 -7.41
C ALA A 129 -4.23 -19.81 -8.57
N GLU A 130 -5.49 -19.91 -8.94
CA GLU A 130 -6.11 -19.10 -9.98
C GLU A 130 -6.06 -17.61 -9.63
N TYR A 131 -6.26 -17.26 -8.35
CA TYR A 131 -6.19 -15.87 -7.88
C TYR A 131 -4.81 -15.24 -8.04
N ILE A 132 -3.76 -16.04 -8.15
CA ILE A 132 -2.40 -15.56 -8.37
C ILE A 132 -2.07 -15.54 -9.87
N SER A 133 -2.41 -16.63 -10.58
CA SER A 133 -2.02 -16.80 -11.99
C SER A 133 -2.60 -15.75 -12.91
N VAL A 134 -3.87 -15.38 -12.74
CA VAL A 134 -4.55 -14.35 -13.56
C VAL A 134 -3.77 -13.02 -13.54
N PHE A 135 -3.31 -12.59 -12.39
CA PHE A 135 -2.54 -11.35 -12.29
C PHE A 135 -1.12 -11.49 -12.81
N ASN A 136 -0.44 -12.60 -12.50
CA ASN A 136 0.93 -12.84 -12.95
C ASN A 136 1.03 -12.95 -14.48
N GLU A 137 0.07 -13.58 -15.14
CA GLU A 137 -0.01 -13.67 -16.60
C GLU A 137 -0.14 -12.29 -17.25
N MET A 138 -0.73 -11.33 -16.57
CA MET A 138 -0.84 -9.94 -16.99
C MET A 138 0.27 -9.03 -16.43
N ASN A 139 1.34 -9.62 -15.85
CA ASN A 139 2.46 -8.92 -15.25
C ASN A 139 2.06 -7.95 -14.11
N ILE A 140 0.98 -8.27 -13.40
CA ILE A 140 0.53 -7.55 -12.20
C ILE A 140 1.05 -8.31 -10.99
N LYS A 141 1.78 -7.64 -10.12
CA LYS A 141 2.38 -8.24 -8.92
C LYS A 141 1.32 -8.45 -7.84
N VAL A 142 1.32 -9.65 -7.26
CA VAL A 142 0.41 -10.02 -6.17
C VAL A 142 1.12 -9.87 -4.83
N TYR A 143 0.56 -9.05 -3.96
CA TYR A 143 0.95 -8.96 -2.55
C TYR A 143 -0.13 -9.59 -1.66
N VAL A 144 0.28 -10.12 -0.52
CA VAL A 144 -0.63 -10.79 0.43
C VAL A 144 -0.56 -10.11 1.79
N ASN A 145 -1.71 -9.84 2.38
CA ASN A 145 -1.89 -9.25 3.71
C ASN A 145 -2.74 -10.16 4.60
N THR A 146 -2.46 -10.31 5.88
CA THR A 146 -1.17 -10.12 6.55
C THR A 146 -0.60 -11.50 6.81
N LEU A 147 0.67 -11.69 6.62
CA LEU A 147 1.30 -12.99 6.75
C LEU A 147 2.52 -12.92 7.68
N ASN A 148 2.45 -13.67 8.79
CA ASN A 148 3.48 -13.68 9.84
C ASN A 148 4.15 -15.06 10.00
N SER A 149 4.19 -15.87 8.92
CA SER A 149 4.78 -17.20 8.89
C SER A 149 5.74 -17.33 7.71
N LEU A 150 7.01 -17.56 7.99
CA LEU A 150 8.04 -17.77 6.97
C LEU A 150 7.76 -18.97 6.07
N ASP A 151 7.24 -20.08 6.63
CA ASP A 151 6.90 -21.27 5.86
C ASP A 151 5.77 -21.01 4.86
N LEU A 152 4.74 -20.26 5.28
CA LEU A 152 3.67 -19.86 4.40
C LEU A 152 4.15 -18.83 3.34
N MET A 153 5.01 -17.90 3.71
CA MET A 153 5.62 -16.96 2.75
C MET A 153 6.38 -17.72 1.66
N LYS A 154 7.19 -18.73 2.04
CA LYS A 154 7.87 -19.58 1.09
C LYS A 154 6.90 -20.31 0.18
N THR A 155 5.88 -20.95 0.76
CA THR A 155 4.85 -21.68 0.00
C THR A 155 4.15 -20.75 -1.01
N TYR A 156 3.79 -19.54 -0.61
CA TYR A 156 3.10 -18.61 -1.51
C TYR A 156 4.04 -17.97 -2.53
N ARG A 157 5.31 -17.75 -2.18
CA ARG A 157 6.33 -17.33 -3.15
C ARG A 157 6.47 -18.34 -4.27
N ASP A 158 6.53 -19.64 -3.92
CA ASP A 158 6.61 -20.75 -4.89
C ASP A 158 5.37 -20.82 -5.80
N ARG A 159 4.23 -20.27 -5.36
CA ARG A 159 3.00 -20.13 -6.16
C ARG A 159 2.96 -18.84 -7.00
N GLY A 160 3.94 -17.96 -6.87
CA GLY A 160 4.02 -16.72 -7.65
C GLY A 160 3.59 -15.44 -6.92
N VAL A 161 3.36 -15.48 -5.60
CA VAL A 161 3.17 -14.26 -4.81
C VAL A 161 4.46 -13.45 -4.82
N TYR A 162 4.35 -12.17 -5.14
CA TYR A 162 5.50 -11.29 -5.27
C TYR A 162 5.99 -10.75 -3.93
N GLY A 163 5.09 -10.38 -3.02
CA GLY A 163 5.45 -9.79 -1.74
C GLY A 163 4.41 -9.98 -0.65
N PHE A 164 4.76 -9.59 0.56
CA PHE A 164 3.96 -9.83 1.76
C PHE A 164 3.89 -8.59 2.64
N TYR A 165 2.71 -8.33 3.20
CA TYR A 165 2.57 -7.48 4.38
C TYR A 165 2.74 -8.36 5.61
N THR A 166 3.58 -7.92 6.54
CA THR A 166 3.86 -8.64 7.78
C THR A 166 4.03 -7.67 8.93
N ASP A 167 3.68 -8.09 10.13
CA ASP A 167 3.82 -7.26 11.34
C ASP A 167 5.18 -7.49 12.03
N TYR A 168 5.77 -8.69 11.88
CA TYR A 168 6.89 -9.12 12.72
C TYR A 168 8.10 -9.63 11.95
N ILE A 169 7.94 -10.05 10.69
CA ILE A 169 9.04 -10.61 9.89
C ILE A 169 9.92 -9.48 9.38
N LYS A 170 11.20 -9.54 9.66
CA LYS A 170 12.18 -8.55 9.21
C LYS A 170 12.86 -9.02 7.92
N PRO A 171 13.42 -8.11 7.11
CA PRO A 171 14.12 -8.48 5.87
C PRO A 171 15.19 -9.53 6.05
N GLN A 172 15.96 -9.49 7.17
CA GLN A 172 16.97 -10.49 7.47
C GLN A 172 16.42 -11.89 7.72
N ASP A 173 15.17 -12.02 8.18
CA ASP A 173 14.54 -13.31 8.43
C ASP A 173 14.19 -14.01 7.11
N LEU A 174 13.92 -13.23 6.04
CA LEU A 174 13.59 -13.74 4.72
C LEU A 174 14.77 -14.49 4.08
N SER A 175 16.00 -14.08 4.36
CA SER A 175 17.19 -14.75 3.85
C SER A 175 17.35 -16.19 4.37
N VAL A 176 16.84 -16.48 5.56
CA VAL A 176 16.89 -17.81 6.19
C VAL A 176 16.05 -18.84 5.41
N VAL A 177 15.01 -18.38 4.74
CA VAL A 177 14.10 -19.23 3.93
C VAL A 177 14.29 -19.05 2.43
N GLY A 178 15.39 -18.38 2.01
CA GLY A 178 15.70 -18.17 0.60
C GLY A 178 14.79 -17.17 -0.13
N LEU A 179 14.14 -16.29 0.61
CA LEU A 179 13.35 -15.19 0.09
C LEU A 179 14.24 -13.92 0.13
N GLN A 180 14.75 -13.49 -1.01
CA GLN A 180 15.49 -12.22 -1.17
C GLN A 180 14.75 -11.28 -2.08
#